data_be735dc225c234153535e755355671d2
#
_entry.id   be735dc225c234153535e755355671d2
#
_cell.length_a   1.000
_cell.length_b   1.000
_cell.length_c   1.000
_cell.angle_alpha   90.00
_cell.angle_beta   90.00
_cell.angle_gamma   90.00
#
_symmetry.space_group_name_H-M   'P 1'
#
loop_
_entity.id
_entity.type
_entity.pdbx_description
1 polymer ?
#
loop_
_entity_poly.entity_id
_entity_poly.type
_entity_poly.pdbx_seq_one_letter_code
_entity_poly.pdbx_strand_id
1 'polypeptide(L)'
;MENISTLKVNPLIGYDDSTLNWKRLTDPRKTFDYPVDYWVAVLGFDVEKKHVDFMGKWEPNSYCHYHRHLSPTTSIVLAGEHNVVETETLEKTHKIRTRGDIATTDAGEAHMEYGGAEGSLLLFSMDCDGGSVFEVLDRANNVMVCLSFNDFITGNY
;
A
#
# COMPACT_ATOMS: atom_id res chain seq x y z
N MET A 1 18.27 -9.42 -11.42
CA MET A 1 17.52 -8.35 -10.71
C MET A 1 16.48 -7.82 -11.67
N GLU A 2 15.21 -8.06 -11.40
CA GLU A 2 14.15 -7.44 -12.18
C GLU A 2 14.24 -5.93 -12.01
N ASN A 3 14.18 -5.21 -13.12
CA ASN A 3 14.23 -3.75 -13.13
C ASN A 3 12.91 -3.23 -12.54
N ILE A 4 12.93 -2.83 -11.28
CA ILE A 4 11.75 -2.50 -10.47
C ILE A 4 11.15 -1.12 -10.85
N SER A 5 11.81 -0.35 -11.67
CA SER A 5 11.38 1.01 -11.96
C SER A 5 10.59 1.09 -13.26
N THR A 6 9.30 0.89 -13.18
CA THR A 6 8.35 1.24 -14.25
C THR A 6 7.72 2.61 -14.04
N LEU A 7 7.94 3.24 -12.89
CA LEU A 7 7.49 4.60 -12.66
C LEU A 7 8.16 5.55 -13.65
N LYS A 8 7.33 6.19 -14.48
CA LYS A 8 7.78 7.18 -15.46
C LYS A 8 8.12 8.53 -14.84
N VAL A 9 7.71 8.75 -13.60
CA VAL A 9 7.87 10.01 -12.90
C VAL A 9 9.02 9.89 -11.91
N ASN A 10 10.02 10.76 -12.05
CA ASN A 10 11.08 10.86 -11.06
C ASN A 10 10.52 11.54 -9.78
N PRO A 11 10.45 10.85 -8.63
CA PRO A 11 9.76 11.36 -7.46
C PRO A 11 10.43 12.59 -6.86
N LEU A 12 11.73 12.53 -6.65
CA LEU A 12 12.49 13.57 -5.96
C LEU A 12 13.92 13.64 -6.52
N ILE A 13 14.54 14.81 -6.43
CA ILE A 13 15.97 14.95 -6.74
C ILE A 13 16.76 14.14 -5.71
N GLY A 14 17.60 13.22 -6.20
CA GLY A 14 18.41 12.35 -5.34
C GLY A 14 17.67 11.17 -4.73
N TYR A 15 16.44 10.89 -5.18
CA TYR A 15 15.76 9.65 -4.80
C TYR A 15 16.51 8.44 -5.33
N ASP A 16 16.80 7.51 -4.43
CA ASP A 16 17.46 6.24 -4.73
C ASP A 16 16.83 5.13 -3.89
N ASP A 17 16.21 4.17 -4.53
CA ASP A 17 15.59 3.01 -3.90
C ASP A 17 16.35 1.70 -4.14
N SER A 18 17.58 1.79 -4.68
CA SER A 18 18.40 0.64 -5.05
C SER A 18 18.80 -0.26 -3.87
N THR A 19 18.76 0.28 -2.65
CA THR A 19 19.06 -0.46 -1.43
C THR A 19 17.83 -1.06 -0.75
N LEU A 20 16.63 -0.73 -1.23
CA LEU A 20 15.39 -1.21 -0.63
C LEU A 20 15.11 -2.66 -1.06
N ASN A 21 14.64 -3.45 -0.10
CA ASN A 21 14.21 -4.82 -0.36
C ASN A 21 12.74 -4.84 -0.78
N TRP A 22 12.50 -4.65 -2.05
CA TRP A 22 11.16 -4.65 -2.63
C TRP A 22 10.57 -6.05 -2.73
N LYS A 23 9.33 -6.19 -2.27
CA LYS A 23 8.52 -7.38 -2.47
C LYS A 23 7.33 -7.07 -3.36
N ARG A 24 7.19 -7.82 -4.45
CA ARG A 24 6.05 -7.73 -5.36
C ARG A 24 4.90 -8.56 -4.84
N LEU A 25 3.71 -7.98 -4.87
CA LEU A 25 2.46 -8.62 -4.49
C LEU A 25 1.51 -8.66 -5.69
N THR A 26 0.97 -9.83 -5.94
CA THR A 26 0.03 -10.09 -7.03
C THR A 26 -1.11 -10.98 -6.54
N ASP A 27 -2.13 -11.17 -7.36
CA ASP A 27 -3.22 -12.12 -7.11
C ASP A 27 -3.18 -13.29 -8.12
N PRO A 28 -2.30 -14.28 -7.93
CA PRO A 28 -2.16 -15.40 -8.87
C PRO A 28 -3.40 -16.30 -8.92
N ARG A 29 -4.24 -16.28 -7.90
CA ARG A 29 -5.48 -17.06 -7.83
C ARG A 29 -6.66 -16.35 -8.49
N LYS A 30 -6.47 -15.09 -8.93
CA LYS A 30 -7.52 -14.25 -9.49
C LYS A 30 -8.76 -14.16 -8.57
N THR A 31 -8.49 -13.95 -7.29
CA THR A 31 -9.52 -13.76 -6.27
C THR A 31 -10.29 -12.47 -6.50
N PHE A 32 -9.58 -11.46 -7.04
CA PHE A 32 -10.14 -10.16 -7.42
C PHE A 32 -10.34 -10.09 -8.93
N ASP A 33 -11.33 -9.32 -9.36
CA ASP A 33 -11.66 -9.11 -10.76
C ASP A 33 -10.97 -7.88 -11.39
N TYR A 34 -9.89 -7.44 -10.75
CA TYR A 34 -9.02 -6.35 -11.18
C TYR A 34 -7.55 -6.74 -11.06
N PRO A 35 -6.63 -6.12 -11.82
CA PRO A 35 -5.23 -6.50 -11.81
C PRO A 35 -4.53 -6.04 -10.53
N VAL A 36 -4.17 -6.99 -9.66
CA VAL A 36 -3.38 -6.74 -8.45
C VAL A 36 -1.90 -6.86 -8.81
N ASP A 37 -1.19 -5.74 -8.72
CA ASP A 37 0.24 -5.69 -8.96
C ASP A 37 0.88 -4.45 -8.31
N TYR A 38 1.53 -4.65 -7.18
CA TYR A 38 2.17 -3.58 -6.43
C TYR A 38 3.37 -4.10 -5.66
N TRP A 39 4.16 -3.18 -5.16
CA TRP A 39 5.40 -3.47 -4.44
C TRP A 39 5.40 -2.82 -3.07
N VAL A 40 5.98 -3.50 -2.10
CA VAL A 40 6.17 -2.98 -0.73
C VAL A 40 7.62 -3.17 -0.32
N ALA A 41 8.18 -2.15 0.34
CA ALA A 41 9.50 -2.24 0.95
C ALA A 41 9.45 -1.64 2.37
N VAL A 42 9.81 -2.41 3.37
CA VAL A 42 9.95 -1.93 4.75
C VAL A 42 11.22 -1.09 4.86
N LEU A 43 11.09 0.16 5.35
CA LEU A 43 12.20 1.08 5.56
C LEU A 43 12.81 0.93 6.93
N GLY A 44 11.97 0.79 7.94
CA GLY A 44 12.38 0.69 9.32
C GLY A 44 11.22 0.30 10.23
N PHE A 45 11.54 -0.19 11.41
CA PHE A 45 10.55 -0.57 12.40
C PHE A 45 11.09 -0.48 13.82
N ASP A 46 10.18 -0.33 14.76
CA ASP A 46 10.44 -0.40 16.20
C ASP A 46 9.56 -1.50 16.80
N VAL A 47 10.17 -2.59 17.25
CA VAL A 47 9.44 -3.76 17.78
C VAL A 47 8.75 -3.47 19.11
N GLU A 48 9.36 -2.63 19.95
CA GLU A 48 8.79 -2.29 21.26
C GLU A 48 7.56 -1.40 21.11
N LYS A 49 7.65 -0.41 20.22
CA LYS A 49 6.53 0.49 19.90
C LYS A 49 5.56 -0.07 18.88
N LYS A 50 5.93 -1.18 18.23
CA LYS A 50 5.21 -1.76 17.09
C LYS A 50 4.93 -0.73 16.00
N HIS A 51 5.95 0.04 15.67
CA HIS A 51 5.93 1.05 14.63
C HIS A 51 6.60 0.54 13.36
N VAL A 52 6.08 0.88 12.20
CA VAL A 52 6.69 0.56 10.91
C VAL A 52 6.53 1.70 9.92
N ASP A 53 7.63 2.00 9.24
CA ASP A 53 7.67 2.84 8.04
C ASP A 53 7.94 1.97 6.83
N PHE A 54 7.18 2.16 5.77
CA PHE A 54 7.32 1.38 4.53
C PHE A 54 6.98 2.19 3.29
N MET A 55 7.48 1.73 2.16
CA MET A 55 7.16 2.28 0.84
C MET A 55 6.16 1.37 0.14
N GLY A 56 5.24 1.98 -0.59
CA GLY A 56 4.37 1.30 -1.55
C GLY A 56 4.57 1.86 -2.94
N LYS A 57 4.61 0.97 -3.94
CA LYS A 57 4.73 1.33 -5.35
C LYS A 57 3.74 0.54 -6.19
N TRP A 58 2.95 1.26 -6.97
CA TRP A 58 1.95 0.70 -7.88
C TRP A 58 2.38 0.89 -9.32
N GLU A 59 2.28 -0.17 -10.09
CA GLU A 59 2.42 -0.10 -11.54
C GLU A 59 1.30 0.76 -12.16
N PRO A 60 1.47 1.29 -13.37
CA PRO A 60 0.42 2.02 -14.06
C PRO A 60 -0.90 1.23 -14.12
N ASN A 61 -1.99 1.84 -13.64
CA ASN A 61 -3.33 1.26 -13.61
C ASN A 61 -3.43 -0.10 -12.89
N SER A 62 -2.55 -0.36 -11.93
CA SER A 62 -2.55 -1.58 -11.13
C SER A 62 -3.02 -1.30 -9.71
N TYR A 63 -3.59 -2.33 -9.08
CA TYR A 63 -4.32 -2.25 -7.82
C TYR A 63 -3.60 -3.01 -6.71
N CYS A 64 -3.84 -2.61 -5.45
CA CYS A 64 -3.59 -3.50 -4.32
C CYS A 64 -4.79 -4.43 -4.08
N HIS A 65 -4.62 -5.38 -3.16
CA HIS A 65 -5.74 -6.14 -2.61
C HIS A 65 -6.72 -5.21 -1.90
N TYR A 66 -8.01 -5.53 -1.96
CA TYR A 66 -8.99 -4.89 -1.11
C TYR A 66 -8.68 -5.18 0.35
N HIS A 67 -8.49 -4.16 1.16
CA HIS A 67 -7.97 -4.32 2.50
C HIS A 67 -8.43 -3.19 3.44
N ARG A 68 -8.12 -3.37 4.72
CA ARG A 68 -8.17 -2.31 5.71
C ARG A 68 -6.92 -2.32 6.57
N HIS A 69 -6.51 -1.13 7.00
CA HIS A 69 -5.48 -0.95 8.01
C HIS A 69 -6.08 -1.16 9.39
N LEU A 70 -5.34 -1.77 10.31
CA LEU A 70 -5.82 -2.02 11.68
C LEU A 70 -5.36 -0.95 12.67
N SER A 71 -4.58 0.02 12.20
CA SER A 71 -4.17 1.22 12.94
C SER A 71 -4.21 2.44 12.03
N PRO A 72 -4.35 3.66 12.56
CA PRO A 72 -4.25 4.85 11.75
C PRO A 72 -2.93 4.89 10.99
N THR A 73 -2.99 5.22 9.71
CA THR A 73 -1.84 5.21 8.81
C THR A 73 -1.68 6.56 8.15
N THR A 74 -0.53 7.18 8.34
CA THR A 74 -0.16 8.40 7.61
C THR A 74 0.56 8.02 6.32
N SER A 75 0.24 8.69 5.23
CA SER A 75 0.89 8.50 3.94
C SER A 75 1.21 9.82 3.25
N ILE A 76 2.25 9.80 2.42
CA ILE A 76 2.60 10.89 1.53
C ILE A 76 2.88 10.36 0.13
N VAL A 77 2.31 11.00 -0.89
CA VAL A 77 2.59 10.67 -2.29
C VAL A 77 3.90 11.32 -2.71
N LEU A 78 4.87 10.50 -3.07
CA LEU A 78 6.20 10.94 -3.53
C LEU A 78 6.26 11.12 -5.05
N ALA A 79 5.49 10.33 -5.80
CA ALA A 79 5.43 10.42 -7.26
C ALA A 79 4.11 9.85 -7.80
N GLY A 80 3.74 10.30 -8.99
CA GLY A 80 2.56 9.81 -9.73
C GLY A 80 1.24 10.27 -9.15
N GLU A 81 0.21 9.51 -9.48
CA GLU A 81 -1.16 9.72 -9.00
C GLU A 81 -1.61 8.46 -8.27
N HIS A 82 -2.08 8.65 -7.05
CA HIS A 82 -2.57 7.57 -6.20
C HIS A 82 -4.07 7.73 -5.96
N ASN A 83 -4.79 6.68 -6.27
CA ASN A 83 -6.24 6.63 -6.17
C ASN A 83 -6.65 5.73 -5.01
N VAL A 84 -7.55 6.21 -4.17
CA VAL A 84 -8.14 5.45 -3.06
C VAL A 84 -9.63 5.37 -3.25
N VAL A 85 -10.16 4.17 -3.28
CA VAL A 85 -11.58 3.90 -3.47
C VAL A 85 -12.13 3.18 -2.25
N GLU A 86 -12.99 3.85 -1.51
CA GLU A 86 -13.74 3.27 -0.39
C GLU A 86 -14.96 2.54 -0.95
N THR A 87 -15.26 1.36 -0.42
CA THR A 87 -15.84 0.30 -1.22
C THR A 87 -17.30 0.00 -1.04
N GLU A 88 -18.02 0.68 -0.22
CA GLU A 88 -19.46 0.43 -0.20
C GLU A 88 -20.17 1.00 -1.43
N THR A 89 -19.55 1.97 -2.09
CA THR A 89 -19.98 2.45 -3.40
C THR A 89 -18.81 3.11 -4.11
N LEU A 90 -18.26 2.46 -5.13
CA LEU A 90 -17.17 2.95 -6.00
C LEU A 90 -17.34 4.42 -6.47
N GLU A 91 -18.53 4.96 -6.39
CA GLU A 91 -18.86 6.32 -6.86
C GLU A 91 -18.82 7.38 -5.75
N LYS A 92 -18.89 7.01 -4.48
CA LYS A 92 -19.10 8.00 -3.40
C LYS A 92 -17.83 8.52 -2.72
N THR A 93 -16.72 7.81 -2.79
CA THR A 93 -15.50 8.15 -2.04
C THR A 93 -14.21 7.88 -2.79
N HIS A 94 -14.19 8.20 -4.07
CA HIS A 94 -12.96 8.15 -4.86
C HIS A 94 -12.09 9.38 -4.54
N LYS A 95 -10.99 9.15 -3.86
CA LYS A 95 -9.99 10.17 -3.50
C LYS A 95 -8.80 10.05 -4.46
N ILE A 96 -8.44 11.14 -5.11
CA ILE A 96 -7.27 11.23 -5.98
C ILE A 96 -6.24 12.06 -5.26
N ARG A 97 -5.04 11.51 -5.10
CA ARG A 97 -3.90 12.15 -4.45
C ARG A 97 -2.74 12.24 -5.41
N THR A 98 -2.07 13.37 -5.40
CA THR A 98 -0.91 13.63 -6.25
C THR A 98 0.32 13.94 -5.43
N ARG A 99 1.47 14.06 -6.07
CA ARG A 99 2.75 14.30 -5.42
C ARG A 99 2.68 15.44 -4.39
N GLY A 100 3.08 15.14 -3.16
CA GLY A 100 3.08 16.04 -2.02
C GLY A 100 1.83 15.99 -1.15
N ASP A 101 0.77 15.31 -1.59
CA ASP A 101 -0.43 15.13 -0.77
C ASP A 101 -0.14 14.21 0.42
N ILE A 102 -0.51 14.68 1.60
CA ILE A 102 -0.40 13.95 2.87
C ILE A 102 -1.81 13.61 3.34
N ALA A 103 -1.98 12.40 3.82
CA ALA A 103 -3.27 11.96 4.37
C ALA A 103 -3.08 10.98 5.52
N THR A 104 -4.07 10.93 6.39
CA THR A 104 -4.22 9.89 7.40
C THR A 104 -5.49 9.10 7.10
N THR A 105 -5.35 7.78 7.03
CA THR A 105 -6.45 6.83 6.90
C THR A 105 -6.75 6.27 8.27
N ASP A 106 -8.02 6.29 8.67
CA ASP A 106 -8.45 5.76 9.96
C ASP A 106 -8.36 4.23 10.00
N ALA A 107 -8.18 3.69 11.21
CA ALA A 107 -8.24 2.25 11.41
C ALA A 107 -9.62 1.68 11.04
N GLY A 108 -9.62 0.54 10.34
CA GLY A 108 -10.83 -0.18 9.96
C GLY A 108 -11.51 0.30 8.68
N GLU A 109 -11.07 1.41 8.09
CA GLU A 109 -11.58 1.90 6.81
C GLU A 109 -11.15 0.96 5.68
N ALA A 110 -12.12 0.22 5.13
CA ALA A 110 -11.87 -0.71 4.05
C ALA A 110 -11.81 0.02 2.70
N HIS A 111 -10.74 -0.23 1.94
CA HIS A 111 -10.50 0.46 0.68
C HIS A 111 -9.66 -0.36 -0.29
N MET A 112 -9.64 0.10 -1.51
CA MET A 112 -8.76 -0.34 -2.57
C MET A 112 -7.92 0.84 -3.04
N GLU A 113 -6.66 0.61 -3.32
CA GLU A 113 -5.74 1.62 -3.83
C GLU A 113 -5.20 1.20 -5.19
N TYR A 114 -4.95 2.16 -6.07
CA TYR A 114 -4.33 1.91 -7.35
C TYR A 114 -3.51 3.09 -7.85
N GLY A 115 -2.50 2.79 -8.66
CA GLY A 115 -1.73 3.79 -9.38
C GLY A 115 -2.50 4.35 -10.57
N GLY A 116 -2.39 5.64 -10.83
CA GLY A 116 -2.90 6.25 -12.05
C GLY A 116 -2.15 5.80 -13.30
N ALA A 117 -2.30 6.52 -14.41
CA ALA A 117 -1.73 6.16 -15.71
C ALA A 117 -0.19 6.04 -15.72
N GLU A 118 0.49 6.65 -14.78
CA GLU A 118 1.95 6.58 -14.62
C GLU A 118 2.40 5.81 -13.37
N GLY A 119 1.44 5.19 -12.67
CA GLY A 119 1.69 4.54 -11.40
C GLY A 119 1.75 5.53 -10.24
N SER A 120 2.15 5.04 -9.08
CA SER A 120 2.34 5.86 -7.89
C SER A 120 3.41 5.29 -6.96
N LEU A 121 4.02 6.19 -6.18
CA LEU A 121 5.00 5.88 -5.15
C LEU A 121 4.63 6.63 -3.87
N LEU A 122 4.51 5.91 -2.76
CA LEU A 122 4.12 6.46 -1.45
C LEU A 122 5.06 6.01 -0.34
N LEU A 123 5.19 6.89 0.65
CA LEU A 123 5.70 6.56 1.98
C LEU A 123 4.52 6.40 2.93
N PHE A 124 4.55 5.35 3.76
CA PHE A 124 3.58 5.08 4.81
C PHE A 124 4.27 4.99 6.16
N SER A 125 3.56 5.44 7.19
CA SER A 125 3.99 5.37 8.58
C SER A 125 2.80 4.98 9.45
N MET A 126 2.95 3.92 10.27
CA MET A 126 1.86 3.45 11.12
C MET A 126 2.34 2.77 12.39
N ASP A 127 1.55 2.89 13.43
CA ASP A 127 1.64 2.08 14.64
C ASP A 127 0.74 0.83 14.51
N CYS A 128 1.13 -0.27 15.15
CA CYS A 128 0.44 -1.55 15.06
C CYS A 128 0.08 -2.07 16.46
N ASP A 129 -0.64 -1.28 17.23
CA ASP A 129 -0.94 -1.54 18.65
C ASP A 129 -1.58 -2.91 18.91
N GLY A 130 -2.43 -3.36 18.00
CA GLY A 130 -3.10 -4.66 18.08
C GLY A 130 -2.24 -5.86 17.68
N GLY A 131 -0.99 -5.65 17.23
CA GLY A 131 -0.10 -6.71 16.78
C GLY A 131 -0.35 -7.19 15.36
N SER A 132 -1.34 -6.67 14.67
CA SER A 132 -1.62 -6.92 13.25
C SER A 132 -1.65 -5.61 12.47
N VAL A 133 -1.29 -5.66 11.20
CA VAL A 133 -1.09 -4.49 10.33
C VAL A 133 -2.27 -4.30 9.39
N PHE A 134 -2.58 -5.34 8.63
CA PHE A 134 -3.59 -5.32 7.58
C PHE A 134 -4.50 -6.54 7.65
N GLU A 135 -5.71 -6.35 7.19
CA GLU A 135 -6.60 -7.45 6.79
C GLU A 135 -6.95 -7.31 5.31
N VAL A 136 -6.71 -8.36 4.55
CA VAL A 136 -7.20 -8.50 3.17
C VAL A 136 -8.61 -9.04 3.23
N LEU A 137 -9.51 -8.41 2.50
CA LEU A 137 -10.94 -8.65 2.56
C LEU A 137 -11.47 -9.16 1.22
N ASP A 138 -12.51 -9.99 1.27
CA ASP A 138 -13.35 -10.24 0.10
C ASP A 138 -14.36 -9.10 -0.12
N ARG A 139 -15.14 -9.17 -1.19
CA ARG A 139 -16.16 -8.15 -1.49
C ARG A 139 -17.31 -8.06 -0.48
N ALA A 140 -17.48 -9.08 0.34
CA ALA A 140 -18.47 -9.11 1.41
C ALA A 140 -17.88 -8.64 2.76
N ASN A 141 -16.65 -8.08 2.73
CA ASN A 141 -15.88 -7.66 3.91
C ASN A 141 -15.48 -8.80 4.87
N ASN A 142 -15.49 -10.04 4.39
CA ASN A 142 -14.94 -11.13 5.18
C ASN A 142 -13.41 -11.10 5.13
N VAL A 143 -12.79 -11.34 6.27
CA VAL A 143 -11.33 -11.41 6.37
C VAL A 143 -10.82 -12.67 5.69
N MET A 144 -9.99 -12.51 4.67
CA MET A 144 -9.31 -13.60 3.97
C MET A 144 -7.92 -13.84 4.52
N VAL A 145 -7.21 -12.78 4.86
CA VAL A 145 -5.86 -12.81 5.42
C VAL A 145 -5.75 -11.72 6.48
N CYS A 146 -5.17 -12.07 7.62
CA CYS A 146 -4.76 -11.12 8.64
C CYS A 146 -3.24 -11.15 8.75
N LEU A 147 -2.60 -10.04 8.45
CA LEU A 147 -1.14 -9.91 8.44
C LEU A 147 -0.64 -9.37 9.77
N SER A 148 0.16 -10.15 10.49
CA SER A 148 0.77 -9.73 11.73
C SER A 148 1.89 -8.69 11.51
N PHE A 149 2.17 -7.89 12.52
CA PHE A 149 3.32 -6.98 12.51
C PHE A 149 4.62 -7.73 12.23
N ASN A 150 4.83 -8.88 12.88
CA ASN A 150 6.04 -9.68 12.70
C ASN A 150 6.17 -10.22 11.27
N ASP A 151 5.09 -10.74 10.69
CA ASP A 151 5.12 -11.21 9.30
C ASP A 151 5.42 -10.07 8.34
N PHE A 152 4.84 -8.89 8.58
CA PHE A 152 5.06 -7.73 7.72
C PHE A 152 6.53 -7.27 7.74
N ILE A 153 7.12 -7.06 8.92
CA ILE A 153 8.51 -6.58 9.02
C ILE A 153 9.55 -7.61 8.56
N THR A 154 9.22 -8.89 8.59
CA THR A 154 10.09 -9.98 8.10
C THR A 154 9.85 -10.34 6.64
N GLY A 155 8.85 -9.74 5.99
CA GLY A 155 8.50 -10.03 4.62
C GLY A 155 7.87 -11.41 4.40
N ASN A 156 7.26 -11.97 5.43
CA ASN A 156 6.62 -13.30 5.40
C ASN A 156 5.13 -13.18 5.02
N TYR A 157 4.84 -12.74 3.77
CA TYR A 157 3.48 -12.55 3.24
C TYR A 157 3.47 -12.68 1.72
#